data_77934c0dd14a430947fde104494b1766
#
_entry.id   77934c0dd14a430947fde104494b1766
#
_cell.length_a   1.000
_cell.length_b   1.000
_cell.length_c   1.000
_cell.angle_alpha   90.00
_cell.angle_beta   90.00
_cell.angle_gamma   90.00
#
_symmetry.space_group_name_H-M   'P 1'
#
loop_
_entity.id
_entity.type
_entity.pdbx_description
1 polymer ?
#
loop_
_entity_poly.entity_id
_entity_poly.type
_entity_poly.pdbx_seq_one_letter_code
_entity_poly.pdbx_strand_id
1 'polypeptide(L)'
;MKYIGLDLGSRTLGVAISDETGFLARALETFRFRDDDYESAINYTIETCKKENVTEVVLGYPRHMNGDAGIRAGISISFKEEIEKRSNIKVHLEDERLTTIIVDKAMIEGNIRRDKRRQKKDELAAVVILQGFLDKKR
;
A
#
# COMPACT_ATOMS: atom_id res chain seq x y z
N MET A 1 -4.28 12.97 12.54
CA MET A 1 -3.59 13.02 11.24
C MET A 1 -3.94 11.79 10.42
N LYS A 2 -4.35 11.99 9.16
CA LYS A 2 -4.65 10.87 8.26
C LYS A 2 -3.41 10.38 7.55
N TYR A 3 -3.39 9.07 7.31
CA TYR A 3 -2.33 8.40 6.54
C TYR A 3 -2.96 7.60 5.41
N ILE A 4 -2.21 7.41 4.33
CA ILE A 4 -2.59 6.51 3.26
C ILE A 4 -1.59 5.35 3.25
N GLY A 5 -2.11 4.12 3.14
CA GLY A 5 -1.29 2.92 3.00
C GLY A 5 -1.36 2.41 1.58
N LEU A 6 -0.24 1.92 1.08
CA LEU A 6 -0.12 1.46 -0.31
C LEU A 6 0.54 0.08 -0.38
N ASP A 7 -0.04 -0.77 -1.22
CA ASP A 7 0.57 -2.04 -1.62
C ASP A 7 0.77 -2.00 -3.13
N LEU A 8 2.03 -1.82 -3.56
CA LEU A 8 2.37 -1.62 -4.97
C LEU A 8 2.68 -2.94 -5.66
N GLY A 9 1.90 -3.27 -6.68
CA GLY A 9 2.17 -4.38 -7.58
C GLY A 9 2.60 -3.88 -8.96
N SER A 10 2.76 -4.79 -9.91
CA SER A 10 3.15 -4.44 -11.28
C SER A 10 2.01 -3.88 -12.11
N ARG A 11 0.77 -4.11 -11.71
CA ARG A 11 -0.45 -3.67 -12.42
C ARG A 11 -1.48 -3.03 -11.51
N THR A 12 -1.28 -3.09 -10.21
CA THR A 12 -2.26 -2.62 -9.24
C THR A 12 -1.58 -1.91 -8.09
N LEU A 13 -2.31 -0.98 -7.51
CA LEU A 13 -1.94 -0.29 -6.31
C LEU A 13 -3.11 -0.41 -5.33
N GLY A 14 -2.94 -1.25 -4.32
CA GLY A 14 -3.92 -1.34 -3.24
C GLY A 14 -3.80 -0.12 -2.35
N VAL A 15 -4.93 0.49 -1.99
CA VAL A 15 -4.95 1.76 -1.27
C VAL A 15 -5.83 1.63 -0.04
N ALA A 16 -5.27 2.01 1.10
CA ALA A 16 -5.99 2.12 2.36
C ALA A 16 -5.85 3.53 2.91
N ILE A 17 -6.76 3.93 3.77
CA ILE A 17 -6.71 5.24 4.40
C ILE A 17 -7.06 5.09 5.88
N SER A 18 -6.43 5.90 6.73
CA SER A 18 -6.76 5.91 8.15
C SER A 18 -7.86 6.93 8.43
N ASP A 19 -8.44 6.85 9.63
CA ASP A 19 -9.29 7.91 10.14
C ASP A 19 -8.46 9.15 10.46
N GLU A 20 -9.12 10.25 10.80
CA GLU A 20 -8.43 11.51 11.08
C GLU A 20 -7.53 11.45 12.30
N THR A 21 -7.80 10.53 13.22
CA THR A 21 -6.97 10.35 14.41
C THR A 21 -5.74 9.48 14.17
N GLY A 22 -5.66 8.81 13.01
CA GLY A 22 -4.56 7.92 12.69
C GLY A 22 -4.58 6.63 13.49
N PHE A 23 -5.76 6.14 13.81
CA PHE A 23 -5.94 4.98 14.69
C PHE A 23 -6.31 3.71 13.94
N LEU A 24 -7.28 3.81 13.02
CA LEU A 24 -7.82 2.66 12.30
C LEU A 24 -7.69 2.86 10.79
N ALA A 25 -7.24 1.81 10.11
CA ALA A 25 -7.13 1.77 8.66
C ALA A 25 -8.35 1.09 8.05
N ARG A 26 -8.79 1.58 6.88
CA ARG A 26 -9.83 0.96 6.08
C ARG A 26 -9.42 0.93 4.62
N ALA A 27 -10.00 0.01 3.84
CA ALA A 27 -9.74 -0.05 2.41
C ALA A 27 -10.35 1.18 1.72
N LEU A 28 -9.61 1.77 0.80
CA LEU A 28 -10.12 2.87 -0.01
C LEU A 28 -10.47 2.38 -1.40
N GLU A 29 -9.49 1.84 -2.14
CA GLU A 29 -9.74 1.28 -3.47
C GLU A 29 -8.50 0.53 -3.96
N THR A 30 -8.63 -0.14 -5.11
CA THR A 30 -7.51 -0.68 -5.86
C THR A 30 -7.41 0.10 -7.16
N PHE A 31 -6.30 0.78 -7.37
CA PHE A 31 -6.01 1.49 -8.61
C PHE A 31 -5.31 0.54 -9.57
N ARG A 32 -5.84 0.41 -10.80
CA ARG A 32 -5.26 -0.46 -11.82
C ARG A 32 -4.56 0.37 -12.87
N PHE A 33 -3.41 -0.14 -13.33
CA PHE A 33 -2.61 0.53 -14.35
C PHE A 33 -1.99 -0.52 -15.28
N ARG A 34 -1.37 -0.07 -16.37
CA ARG A 34 -0.69 -0.98 -17.31
C ARG A 34 0.57 -1.53 -16.68
N ASP A 35 1.03 -2.69 -17.15
CA ASP A 35 2.26 -3.32 -16.66
C ASP A 35 3.38 -2.30 -16.51
N ASP A 36 3.88 -2.20 -15.29
CA ASP A 36 5.04 -1.37 -14.93
C ASP A 36 4.87 0.13 -15.20
N ASP A 37 3.63 0.61 -15.38
CA ASP A 37 3.36 2.04 -15.55
C ASP A 37 3.29 2.71 -14.18
N TYR A 38 4.41 2.72 -13.49
CA TYR A 38 4.49 3.31 -12.14
C TYR A 38 4.28 4.81 -12.13
N GLU A 39 4.50 5.46 -13.29
CA GLU A 39 4.21 6.89 -13.44
C GLU A 39 2.75 7.20 -13.15
N SER A 40 1.83 6.40 -13.69
CA SER A 40 0.41 6.55 -13.41
C SER A 40 0.09 6.35 -11.95
N ALA A 41 0.73 5.36 -11.32
CA ALA A 41 0.53 5.09 -9.89
C ALA A 41 1.07 6.22 -9.01
N ILE A 42 2.19 6.82 -9.39
CA ILE A 42 2.77 7.97 -8.69
C ILE A 42 1.80 9.16 -8.75
N ASN A 43 1.33 9.48 -9.95
CA ASN A 43 0.40 10.58 -10.15
C ASN A 43 -0.91 10.36 -9.40
N TYR A 44 -1.43 9.14 -9.45
CA TYR A 44 -2.62 8.76 -8.69
C TYR A 44 -2.43 9.01 -7.18
N THR A 45 -1.29 8.59 -6.65
CA THR A 45 -0.99 8.74 -5.23
C THR A 45 -0.96 10.21 -4.83
N ILE A 46 -0.26 11.04 -5.60
CA ILE A 46 -0.16 12.46 -5.32
C ILE A 46 -1.53 13.13 -5.36
N GLU A 47 -2.35 12.83 -6.38
CA GLU A 47 -3.69 13.40 -6.51
C GLU A 47 -4.61 12.94 -5.38
N THR A 48 -4.53 11.67 -4.99
CA THR A 48 -5.35 11.13 -3.90
C THR A 48 -4.98 11.79 -2.57
N CYS A 49 -3.68 11.99 -2.32
CA CYS A 49 -3.22 12.67 -1.12
C CYS A 49 -3.74 14.11 -1.05
N LYS A 50 -3.75 14.82 -2.17
CA LYS A 50 -4.32 16.17 -2.24
C LYS A 50 -5.81 16.16 -1.92
N LYS A 51 -6.54 15.25 -2.54
CA LYS A 51 -7.98 15.11 -2.35
C LYS A 51 -8.35 14.81 -0.91
N GLU A 52 -7.58 13.95 -0.25
CA GLU A 52 -7.86 13.50 1.11
C GLU A 52 -7.14 14.31 2.19
N ASN A 53 -6.37 15.31 1.82
CA ASN A 53 -5.57 16.13 2.74
C ASN A 53 -4.58 15.27 3.54
N VAL A 54 -3.86 14.39 2.85
CA VAL A 54 -2.88 13.50 3.44
C VAL A 54 -1.47 13.95 3.03
N THR A 55 -0.56 14.01 3.99
CA THR A 55 0.83 14.37 3.74
C THR A 55 1.81 13.26 4.07
N GLU A 56 1.34 12.12 4.60
CA GLU A 56 2.19 10.99 4.91
C GLU A 56 1.59 9.70 4.37
N VAL A 57 2.42 8.93 3.70
CA VAL A 57 2.06 7.68 3.04
C VAL A 57 2.89 6.55 3.62
N VAL A 58 2.28 5.39 3.79
CA VAL A 58 2.97 4.18 4.25
C VAL A 58 2.98 3.20 3.09
N LEU A 59 4.15 2.87 2.58
CA LEU A 59 4.33 1.99 1.43
C LEU A 59 4.88 0.65 1.88
N GLY A 60 4.20 -0.44 1.49
CA GLY A 60 4.68 -1.79 1.74
C GLY A 60 6.03 -2.02 1.07
N TYR A 61 6.90 -2.74 1.75
CA TYR A 61 8.29 -2.92 1.32
C TYR A 61 8.75 -4.35 1.62
N PRO A 62 9.21 -5.10 0.62
CA PRO A 62 9.73 -6.45 0.88
C PRO A 62 11.08 -6.37 1.57
N ARG A 63 11.16 -6.93 2.76
CA ARG A 63 12.35 -6.83 3.60
C ARG A 63 13.47 -7.79 3.19
N HIS A 64 13.09 -8.97 2.67
CA HIS A 64 14.08 -9.94 2.19
C HIS A 64 14.43 -9.68 0.74
N MET A 65 15.64 -9.21 0.50
CA MET A 65 16.07 -8.80 -0.83
C MET A 65 16.86 -9.90 -1.53
N ASN A 66 16.14 -10.88 -2.06
CA ASN A 66 16.74 -11.90 -2.90
C ASN A 66 15.89 -12.10 -4.15
N GLY A 67 16.50 -12.23 -5.31
CA GLY A 67 15.80 -12.44 -6.58
C GLY A 67 14.72 -11.39 -6.83
N ASP A 68 13.49 -11.84 -7.08
CA ASP A 68 12.36 -10.98 -7.40
C ASP A 68 12.04 -9.99 -6.28
N ALA A 69 12.25 -10.38 -5.02
CA ALA A 69 12.02 -9.49 -3.88
C ALA A 69 12.98 -8.31 -3.90
N GLY A 70 14.24 -8.53 -4.33
CA GLY A 70 15.21 -7.44 -4.47
C GLY A 70 14.80 -6.43 -5.55
N ILE A 71 14.26 -6.92 -6.66
CA ILE A 71 13.76 -6.06 -7.75
C ILE A 71 12.58 -5.23 -7.25
N ARG A 72 11.63 -5.86 -6.55
CA ARG A 72 10.46 -5.18 -6.01
C ARG A 72 10.85 -4.15 -4.96
N ALA A 73 11.84 -4.43 -4.14
CA ALA A 73 12.36 -3.47 -3.16
C ALA A 73 12.90 -2.22 -3.85
N GLY A 74 13.66 -2.41 -4.94
CA GLY A 74 14.16 -1.30 -5.73
C GLY A 74 13.06 -0.44 -6.34
N ILE A 75 12.00 -1.09 -6.83
CA ILE A 75 10.82 -0.39 -7.38
C ILE A 75 10.15 0.43 -6.27
N SER A 76 9.97 -0.13 -5.09
CA SER A 76 9.36 0.57 -3.95
C SER A 76 10.18 1.79 -3.53
N ILE A 77 11.49 1.66 -3.49
CA ILE A 77 12.38 2.78 -3.15
C ILE A 77 12.29 3.88 -4.20
N SER A 78 12.30 3.53 -5.49
CA SER A 78 12.14 4.50 -6.57
C SER A 78 10.79 5.20 -6.52
N PHE A 79 9.73 4.45 -6.22
CA PHE A 79 8.38 4.99 -6.07
C PHE A 79 8.34 6.03 -4.95
N LYS A 80 8.91 5.69 -3.80
CA LYS A 80 9.03 6.61 -2.66
C LYS A 80 9.77 7.89 -3.05
N GLU A 81 10.94 7.74 -3.66
CA GLU A 81 11.78 8.88 -4.03
C GLU A 81 11.06 9.83 -5.00
N GLU A 82 10.34 9.29 -5.98
CA GLU A 82 9.62 10.09 -6.96
C GLU A 82 8.46 10.85 -6.33
N ILE A 83 7.73 10.24 -5.41
CA ILE A 83 6.64 10.92 -4.70
C ILE A 83 7.20 12.06 -3.86
N GLU A 84 8.26 11.80 -3.13
CA GLU A 84 8.88 12.82 -2.25
C GLU A 84 9.51 13.95 -3.04
N LYS A 85 10.05 13.65 -4.22
CA LYS A 85 10.65 14.64 -5.11
C LYS A 85 9.61 15.58 -5.72
N ARG A 86 8.42 15.07 -6.05
CA ARG A 86 7.37 15.80 -6.75
C ARG A 86 6.35 16.48 -5.84
N SER A 87 6.43 16.24 -4.54
CA SER A 87 5.41 16.71 -3.60
C SER A 87 6.00 16.92 -2.23
N ASN A 88 5.17 17.37 -1.29
CA ASN A 88 5.56 17.51 0.11
C ASN A 88 5.18 16.27 0.93
N ILE A 89 4.83 15.19 0.26
CA ILE A 89 4.42 13.95 0.89
C ILE A 89 5.65 13.23 1.41
N LYS A 90 5.58 12.72 2.65
CA LYS A 90 6.59 11.85 3.22
C LYS A 90 6.14 10.41 3.08
N VAL A 91 7.02 9.55 2.59
CA VAL A 91 6.71 8.13 2.40
C VAL A 91 7.52 7.29 3.39
N HIS A 92 6.81 6.54 4.23
CA HIS A 92 7.40 5.59 5.16
C HIS A 92 7.37 4.20 4.53
N LEU A 93 8.45 3.43 4.70
CA LEU A 93 8.49 2.05 4.25
C LEU A 93 8.11 1.13 5.41
N GLU A 94 7.19 0.20 5.15
CA GLU A 94 6.72 -0.76 6.14
C GLU A 94 6.93 -2.18 5.63
N ASP A 95 7.45 -3.06 6.48
CA ASP A 95 7.70 -4.45 6.12
C ASP A 95 6.40 -5.18 5.80
N GLU A 96 6.28 -5.72 4.58
CA GLU A 96 5.11 -6.47 4.13
C GLU A 96 5.31 -7.99 4.19
N ARG A 97 6.41 -8.47 4.78
CA ARG A 97 6.85 -9.85 4.75
C ARG A 97 5.75 -10.89 5.03
N LEU A 98 4.89 -10.64 6.02
CA LEU A 98 3.84 -11.58 6.40
C LEU A 98 2.44 -11.15 5.94
N THR A 99 2.32 -10.04 5.25
CA THR A 99 1.02 -9.45 4.89
C THR A 99 0.18 -10.40 4.04
N THR A 100 0.77 -11.01 3.03
CA THR A 100 0.06 -11.92 2.13
C THR A 100 -0.50 -13.13 2.88
N ILE A 101 0.27 -13.70 3.79
CA ILE A 101 -0.15 -14.85 4.59
C ILE A 101 -1.33 -14.48 5.49
N ILE A 102 -1.26 -13.33 6.14
CA ILE A 102 -2.33 -12.84 7.02
C ILE A 102 -3.61 -12.60 6.24
N VAL A 103 -3.52 -11.94 5.09
CA VAL A 103 -4.68 -11.64 4.24
C VAL A 103 -5.31 -12.92 3.69
N ASP A 104 -4.51 -13.83 3.17
CA ASP A 104 -5.02 -15.11 2.63
C ASP A 104 -5.76 -15.89 3.70
N LYS A 105 -5.20 -16.01 4.89
CA LYS A 105 -5.81 -16.71 6.00
C LYS A 105 -7.15 -16.08 6.39
N ALA A 106 -7.21 -14.77 6.51
CA ALA A 106 -8.43 -14.06 6.86
C ALA A 106 -9.52 -14.29 5.81
N MET A 107 -9.17 -14.27 4.53
CA MET A 107 -10.14 -14.49 3.46
C MET A 107 -10.65 -15.93 3.39
N ILE A 108 -9.80 -16.90 3.67
CA ILE A 108 -10.21 -18.32 3.74
C ILE A 108 -11.19 -18.52 4.90
N GLU A 109 -10.89 -17.96 6.05
CA GLU A 109 -11.78 -18.02 7.22
C GLU A 109 -13.12 -17.34 6.94
N GLY A 110 -13.11 -16.25 6.15
CA GLY A 110 -14.31 -15.55 5.74
C GLY A 110 -15.07 -16.21 4.60
N ASN A 111 -14.60 -17.36 4.10
CA ASN A 111 -15.25 -18.13 3.04
C ASN A 111 -15.49 -17.32 1.76
N ILE A 112 -14.51 -16.52 1.37
CA ILE A 112 -14.59 -15.66 0.19
C ILE A 112 -14.16 -16.44 -1.05
N ARG A 113 -14.88 -16.27 -2.17
CA ARG A 113 -14.56 -16.93 -3.43
C ARG A 113 -13.18 -16.53 -3.95
N ARG A 114 -12.53 -17.46 -4.67
CA ARG A 114 -11.15 -17.27 -5.13
C ARG A 114 -10.96 -16.03 -6.00
N ASP A 115 -11.89 -15.74 -6.91
CA ASP A 115 -11.82 -14.56 -7.77
C ASP A 115 -12.00 -13.25 -6.98
N LYS A 116 -12.94 -13.22 -6.05
CA LYS A 116 -13.14 -12.09 -5.16
C LYS A 116 -11.99 -11.91 -4.19
N ARG A 117 -11.36 -13.00 -3.76
CA ARG A 117 -10.17 -12.95 -2.91
C ARG A 117 -9.04 -12.19 -3.61
N ARG A 118 -8.85 -12.45 -4.91
CA ARG A 118 -7.80 -11.77 -5.68
C ARG A 118 -8.03 -10.27 -5.76
N GLN A 119 -9.28 -9.83 -5.96
CA GLN A 119 -9.61 -8.41 -6.01
C GLN A 119 -9.45 -7.71 -4.66
N LYS A 120 -9.90 -8.36 -3.59
CA LYS A 120 -9.84 -7.78 -2.24
C LYS A 120 -8.46 -7.86 -1.61
N LYS A 121 -7.63 -8.78 -2.09
CA LYS A 121 -6.30 -9.02 -1.52
C LYS A 121 -5.44 -7.76 -1.53
N ASP A 122 -5.45 -7.00 -2.63
CA ASP A 122 -4.65 -5.79 -2.76
C ASP A 122 -5.11 -4.72 -1.75
N GLU A 123 -6.41 -4.52 -1.63
CA GLU A 123 -6.96 -3.55 -0.67
C GLU A 123 -6.69 -3.97 0.76
N LEU A 124 -6.89 -5.26 1.08
CA LEU A 124 -6.64 -5.78 2.43
C LEU A 124 -5.17 -5.77 2.78
N ALA A 125 -4.29 -6.04 1.81
CA ALA A 125 -2.86 -5.95 2.04
C ALA A 125 -2.47 -4.52 2.42
N ALA A 126 -3.01 -3.52 1.73
CA ALA A 126 -2.77 -2.11 2.06
C ALA A 126 -3.28 -1.77 3.47
N VAL A 127 -4.45 -2.30 3.85
CA VAL A 127 -5.00 -2.09 5.20
C VAL A 127 -4.06 -2.68 6.26
N VAL A 128 -3.58 -3.91 6.05
CA VAL A 128 -2.67 -4.57 7.00
C VAL A 128 -1.36 -3.81 7.13
N ILE A 129 -0.80 -3.35 6.01
CA ILE A 129 0.42 -2.55 5.99
C ILE A 129 0.22 -1.26 6.80
N LEU A 130 -0.84 -0.53 6.51
CA LEU A 130 -1.12 0.73 7.18
C LEU A 130 -1.41 0.51 8.67
N GLN A 131 -2.25 -0.45 9.00
CA GLN A 131 -2.61 -0.71 10.40
C GLN A 131 -1.38 -1.11 11.21
N GLY A 132 -0.49 -1.93 10.64
CA GLY A 132 0.75 -2.30 11.31
C GLY A 132 1.61 -1.09 11.64
N PHE A 133 1.71 -0.14 10.71
CA PHE A 133 2.42 1.11 10.94
C PHE A 133 1.77 1.94 12.05
N LEU A 134 0.45 2.10 11.99
CA LEU A 134 -0.29 2.88 12.99
C LEU A 134 -0.14 2.29 14.39
N ASP A 135 -0.19 0.97 14.50
CA ASP A 135 -0.07 0.27 15.79
C ASP A 135 1.32 0.49 16.41
N LYS A 136 2.35 0.58 15.61
CA LYS A 136 3.71 0.85 16.11
C LYS A 136 3.88 2.27 16.64
N LYS A 137 3.07 3.20 16.20
CA LYS A 137 3.16 4.61 16.60
C LYS A 137 2.50 4.89 17.96
N ARG A 138 1.72 3.96 18.42
CA ARG A 138 1.00 4.15 19.70
C ARG A 138 1.87 3.93 20.92
#